data_6de74c09e8138e866fd1aab0e2547e39
#
_entry.id   6de74c09e8138e866fd1aab0e2547e39
#
_cell.length_a   1.000
_cell.length_b   1.000
_cell.length_c   1.000
_cell.angle_alpha   90.00
_cell.angle_beta   90.00
_cell.angle_gamma   90.00
#
_symmetry.space_group_name_H-M   'P 1'
#
loop_
_entity.id
_entity.type
_entity.pdbx_description
1 polymer ?
#
loop_
_entity_poly.entity_id
_entity_poly.type
_entity_poly.pdbx_seq_one_letter_code
_entity_poly.pdbx_strand_id
1 'polypeptide(L)'
;MPVPKPGPGEVLVKAHAIGVAYFDMLIRSGRYPWMPALPYVPGNEMTGHIADANGTGLANGQAVYVANWDNDYKGGFYAEYLAAAATAIRPLAADADLDRAAALSNYVVASGLMDYGARGIEPKTMVIHGAAGGVGTALIELGRLAGAKVIGIASSEEKCALVTKRGALAINSSKESVAGRVNQLTGGRGADLICNHLAGNSFATDMTMLAPFGLVLSYGVLGGLPEQDLFRTMRSEVERCPALRCFTMHSFDHQPELRDRCTDKVLRLFAAGKIDPLLGPILPLGEAAAAHRLLEQRGVIGKILLKP
;
A
#
# COMPACT_ATOMS: atom_id res chain seq x y z
N MET A 1 -6.82 23.31 -15.86
CA MET A 1 -6.01 23.04 -17.07
C MET A 1 -6.96 22.55 -18.18
N PRO A 2 -6.65 22.72 -19.47
CA PRO A 2 -7.49 22.16 -20.53
C PRO A 2 -7.52 20.63 -20.45
N VAL A 3 -8.60 20.02 -20.98
CA VAL A 3 -8.69 18.57 -21.13
C VAL A 3 -7.57 18.10 -22.05
N PRO A 4 -6.75 17.11 -21.63
CA PRO A 4 -5.66 16.63 -22.47
C PRO A 4 -6.21 15.90 -23.71
N LYS A 5 -5.45 15.93 -24.81
CA LYS A 5 -5.73 15.12 -25.99
C LYS A 5 -4.84 13.88 -25.93
N PRO A 6 -5.41 12.66 -26.06
CA PRO A 6 -4.61 11.46 -26.06
C PRO A 6 -3.72 11.40 -27.32
N GLY A 7 -2.46 11.06 -27.14
CA GLY A 7 -1.50 10.80 -28.22
C GLY A 7 -1.67 9.39 -28.81
N PRO A 8 -0.84 9.02 -29.81
CA PRO A 8 -0.85 7.66 -30.34
C PRO A 8 -0.60 6.62 -29.26
N GLY A 9 -1.46 5.60 -29.17
CA GLY A 9 -1.37 4.55 -28.14
C GLY A 9 -1.86 4.95 -26.76
N GLU A 10 -2.38 6.17 -26.58
CA GLU A 10 -3.02 6.63 -25.36
C GLU A 10 -4.53 6.67 -25.49
N VAL A 11 -5.21 6.64 -24.36
CA VAL A 11 -6.65 6.86 -24.21
C VAL A 11 -6.91 8.04 -23.27
N LEU A 12 -8.06 8.68 -23.42
CA LEU A 12 -8.55 9.67 -22.47
C LEU A 12 -9.45 8.99 -21.44
N VAL A 13 -9.11 9.08 -20.18
CA VAL A 13 -9.91 8.58 -19.06
C VAL A 13 -10.58 9.75 -18.34
N LYS A 14 -11.90 9.70 -18.16
CA LYS A 14 -12.64 10.59 -17.27
C LYS A 14 -12.62 9.97 -15.88
N ALA A 15 -12.07 10.67 -14.91
CA ALA A 15 -11.94 10.20 -13.54
C ALA A 15 -13.31 10.04 -12.86
N HIS A 16 -13.45 8.96 -12.08
CA HIS A 16 -14.55 8.73 -11.14
C HIS A 16 -14.09 8.92 -9.70
N ALA A 17 -12.95 8.33 -9.35
CA ALA A 17 -12.32 8.47 -8.04
C ALA A 17 -10.79 8.38 -8.16
N ILE A 18 -10.10 9.16 -7.36
CA ILE A 18 -8.65 9.27 -7.36
C ILE A 18 -8.13 8.89 -5.98
N GLY A 19 -7.21 7.93 -5.91
CA GLY A 19 -6.61 7.51 -4.66
C GLY A 19 -5.50 8.45 -4.20
N VAL A 20 -5.56 8.91 -2.94
CA VAL A 20 -4.50 9.72 -2.33
C VAL A 20 -3.50 8.82 -1.65
N ALA A 21 -2.22 8.97 -1.94
CA ALA A 21 -1.15 8.14 -1.40
C ALA A 21 -0.18 8.95 -0.52
N TYR A 22 0.46 8.27 0.43
CA TYR A 22 1.44 8.91 1.33
C TYR A 22 2.63 9.50 0.56
N PHE A 23 3.07 8.87 -0.52
CA PHE A 23 4.18 9.37 -1.32
C PHE A 23 3.85 10.67 -2.08
N ASP A 24 2.57 10.95 -2.42
CA ASP A 24 2.15 12.24 -2.99
C ASP A 24 2.53 13.39 -2.06
N MET A 25 2.35 13.16 -0.75
CA MET A 25 2.76 14.11 0.29
C MET A 25 4.28 14.22 0.38
N LEU A 26 5.02 13.11 0.26
CA LEU A 26 6.48 13.13 0.26
C LEU A 26 7.03 13.89 -0.96
N ILE A 27 6.44 13.69 -2.15
CA ILE A 27 6.80 14.44 -3.36
C ILE A 27 6.53 15.94 -3.14
N ARG A 28 5.32 16.31 -2.71
CA ARG A 28 4.98 17.70 -2.45
C ARG A 28 5.95 18.38 -1.46
N SER A 29 6.46 17.65 -0.47
CA SER A 29 7.38 18.15 0.54
C SER A 29 8.86 18.04 0.15
N GLY A 30 9.20 17.55 -1.06
CA GLY A 30 10.58 17.37 -1.52
C GLY A 30 11.34 16.27 -0.78
N ARG A 31 10.66 15.35 -0.12
CA ARG A 31 11.26 14.27 0.68
C ARG A 31 11.20 12.88 0.03
N TYR A 32 10.60 12.79 -1.16
CA TYR A 32 10.55 11.52 -1.87
C TYR A 32 11.90 11.23 -2.53
N PRO A 33 12.51 10.04 -2.33
CA PRO A 33 13.84 9.75 -2.88
C PRO A 33 13.89 9.77 -4.43
N TRP A 34 12.77 9.48 -5.09
CA TRP A 34 12.63 9.49 -6.56
C TRP A 34 11.75 10.68 -6.99
N MET A 35 12.28 11.89 -6.77
CA MET A 35 11.55 13.13 -7.10
C MET A 35 11.29 13.25 -8.61
N PRO A 36 10.03 13.47 -9.03
CA PRO A 36 9.72 13.78 -10.41
C PRO A 36 10.22 15.18 -10.80
N ALA A 37 10.34 15.43 -12.11
CA ALA A 37 10.62 16.77 -12.62
C ALA A 37 9.46 17.73 -12.33
N LEU A 38 9.76 18.99 -12.04
CA LEU A 38 8.78 20.05 -11.82
C LEU A 38 8.54 20.85 -13.11
N PRO A 39 7.32 21.36 -13.38
CA PRO A 39 6.12 21.28 -12.52
C PRO A 39 5.48 19.88 -12.53
N TYR A 40 4.90 19.48 -11.40
CA TYR A 40 4.32 18.15 -11.21
C TYR A 40 2.90 18.24 -10.65
N VAL A 41 1.97 17.47 -11.23
CA VAL A 41 0.62 17.24 -10.70
C VAL A 41 0.62 15.90 -9.96
N PRO A 42 0.24 15.85 -8.67
CA PRO A 42 0.24 14.62 -7.88
C PRO A 42 -0.74 13.56 -8.37
N GLY A 43 -0.70 12.42 -7.69
CA GLY A 43 -1.58 11.27 -7.89
C GLY A 43 -0.98 10.24 -8.86
N ASN A 44 -1.22 8.97 -8.56
CA ASN A 44 -0.73 7.86 -9.38
C ASN A 44 -1.75 6.75 -9.61
N GLU A 45 -2.97 6.89 -9.09
CA GLU A 45 -4.04 5.93 -9.33
C GLU A 45 -5.39 6.61 -9.41
N MET A 46 -6.23 6.09 -10.29
CA MET A 46 -7.63 6.46 -10.38
C MET A 46 -8.46 5.32 -10.94
N THR A 47 -9.75 5.43 -10.72
CA THR A 47 -10.76 4.71 -11.48
C THR A 47 -11.56 5.70 -12.32
N GLY A 48 -12.15 5.22 -13.38
CA GLY A 48 -12.95 6.07 -14.25
C GLY A 48 -13.52 5.32 -15.44
N HIS A 49 -13.89 6.08 -16.46
CA HIS A 49 -14.39 5.53 -17.71
C HIS A 49 -13.59 6.10 -18.89
N ILE A 50 -13.39 5.29 -19.90
CA ILE A 50 -12.75 5.73 -21.13
C ILE A 50 -13.67 6.75 -21.81
N ALA A 51 -13.21 8.00 -21.89
CA ALA A 51 -13.92 9.09 -22.59
C ALA A 51 -13.60 9.09 -24.08
N ASP A 52 -12.35 8.75 -24.45
CA ASP A 52 -11.90 8.61 -25.83
C ASP A 52 -10.89 7.46 -25.92
N ALA A 53 -11.26 6.41 -26.64
CA ALA A 53 -10.41 5.23 -26.83
C ALA A 53 -9.31 5.46 -27.90
N ASN A 54 -9.38 6.52 -28.68
CA ASN A 54 -8.34 6.96 -29.63
C ASN A 54 -7.77 5.81 -30.50
N GLY A 55 -8.62 4.87 -30.93
CA GLY A 55 -8.22 3.76 -31.81
C GLY A 55 -7.36 2.66 -31.17
N THR A 56 -7.27 2.60 -29.84
CA THR A 56 -6.42 1.61 -29.13
C THR A 56 -7.01 0.22 -28.99
N GLY A 57 -8.25 -0.01 -29.46
CA GLY A 57 -8.97 -1.29 -29.29
C GLY A 57 -9.75 -1.40 -27.98
N LEU A 58 -9.63 -0.42 -27.07
CA LEU A 58 -10.50 -0.29 -25.89
C LEU A 58 -11.84 0.37 -26.29
N ALA A 59 -12.84 0.31 -25.42
CA ALA A 59 -14.18 0.84 -25.72
C ALA A 59 -14.47 2.13 -24.93
N ASN A 60 -15.06 3.13 -25.60
CA ASN A 60 -15.61 4.30 -24.90
C ASN A 60 -16.68 3.88 -23.89
N GLY A 61 -16.67 4.51 -22.72
CA GLY A 61 -17.54 4.17 -21.61
C GLY A 61 -17.10 2.98 -20.77
N GLN A 62 -16.04 2.28 -21.14
CA GLN A 62 -15.51 1.15 -20.37
C GLN A 62 -14.98 1.60 -19.01
N ALA A 63 -15.43 0.91 -17.94
CA ALA A 63 -14.92 1.12 -16.59
C ALA A 63 -13.48 0.62 -16.47
N VAL A 64 -12.61 1.41 -15.86
CA VAL A 64 -11.17 1.12 -15.79
C VAL A 64 -10.56 1.50 -14.44
N TYR A 65 -9.53 0.76 -14.07
CA TYR A 65 -8.53 1.13 -13.10
C TYR A 65 -7.25 1.52 -13.83
N VAL A 66 -6.64 2.61 -13.41
CA VAL A 66 -5.37 3.11 -13.96
C VAL A 66 -4.45 3.40 -12.80
N ALA A 67 -3.24 2.88 -12.87
CA ALA A 67 -2.18 3.24 -11.93
C ALA A 67 -0.87 3.40 -12.70
N ASN A 68 -0.17 4.48 -12.41
CA ASN A 68 1.16 4.74 -12.96
C ASN A 68 2.21 4.33 -11.93
N TRP A 69 3.00 3.33 -12.29
CA TRP A 69 4.11 2.82 -11.50
C TRP A 69 5.46 3.03 -12.20
N ASP A 70 5.46 3.73 -13.36
CA ASP A 70 6.66 3.92 -14.16
C ASP A 70 7.62 4.92 -13.50
N ASN A 71 8.92 4.74 -13.75
CA ASN A 71 9.99 5.56 -13.20
C ASN A 71 9.87 7.04 -13.52
N ASP A 72 9.29 7.37 -14.68
CA ASP A 72 9.15 8.76 -15.11
C ASP A 72 8.13 9.56 -14.31
N TYR A 73 7.43 8.92 -13.37
CA TYR A 73 6.40 9.52 -12.49
C TYR A 73 5.66 10.66 -13.20
N LYS A 74 4.98 10.34 -14.27
CA LYS A 74 4.28 11.37 -15.03
C LYS A 74 3.17 12.04 -14.22
N GLY A 75 2.75 11.41 -13.09
CA GLY A 75 1.73 11.96 -12.20
C GLY A 75 0.44 12.30 -12.94
N GLY A 76 -0.18 13.41 -12.54
CA GLY A 76 -1.31 13.96 -13.30
C GLY A 76 -2.67 13.40 -12.91
N PHE A 77 -2.73 12.49 -11.94
CA PHE A 77 -4.00 11.84 -11.58
C PHE A 77 -4.94 12.73 -10.76
N TYR A 78 -4.42 13.81 -10.12
CA TYR A 78 -5.31 14.80 -9.49
C TYR A 78 -5.92 15.71 -10.55
N ALA A 79 -6.75 15.12 -11.40
CA ALA A 79 -7.40 15.76 -12.53
C ALA A 79 -8.73 15.08 -12.87
N GLU A 80 -9.63 15.83 -13.48
CA GLU A 80 -10.92 15.29 -13.98
C GLU A 80 -10.72 14.35 -15.18
N TYR A 81 -9.64 14.57 -15.95
CA TYR A 81 -9.29 13.77 -17.13
C TYR A 81 -7.79 13.47 -17.14
N LEU A 82 -7.46 12.25 -17.58
CA LEU A 82 -6.09 11.78 -17.75
C LEU A 82 -5.90 11.17 -19.13
N ALA A 83 -4.87 11.62 -19.87
CA ALA A 83 -4.36 10.86 -21.01
C ALA A 83 -3.37 9.81 -20.49
N ALA A 84 -3.64 8.54 -20.74
CA ALA A 84 -2.85 7.42 -20.24
C ALA A 84 -2.55 6.42 -21.36
N ALA A 85 -1.37 5.79 -21.30
CA ALA A 85 -1.02 4.72 -22.21
C ALA A 85 -2.04 3.57 -22.11
N ALA A 86 -2.50 3.05 -23.23
CA ALA A 86 -3.48 1.96 -23.27
C ALA A 86 -2.97 0.72 -22.54
N THR A 87 -1.65 0.51 -22.47
CA THR A 87 -1.00 -0.58 -21.73
C THR A 87 -1.11 -0.44 -20.21
N ALA A 88 -1.30 0.77 -19.69
CA ALA A 88 -1.51 1.03 -18.26
C ALA A 88 -2.97 0.85 -17.84
N ILE A 89 -3.89 0.73 -18.79
CA ILE A 89 -5.31 0.56 -18.53
C ILE A 89 -5.60 -0.87 -18.07
N ARG A 90 -6.34 -0.99 -16.99
CA ARG A 90 -6.87 -2.27 -16.51
C ARG A 90 -8.40 -2.21 -16.53
N PRO A 91 -9.05 -2.91 -17.48
CA PRO A 91 -10.50 -2.98 -17.55
C PRO A 91 -11.11 -3.54 -16.26
N LEU A 92 -12.21 -2.96 -15.83
CA LEU A 92 -13.02 -3.44 -14.73
C LEU A 92 -14.36 -3.97 -15.27
N ALA A 93 -15.03 -4.80 -14.47
CA ALA A 93 -16.39 -5.20 -14.75
C ALA A 93 -17.32 -3.95 -14.74
N ALA A 94 -18.38 -3.97 -15.54
CA ALA A 94 -19.27 -2.81 -15.67
C ALA A 94 -20.00 -2.44 -14.36
N ASP A 95 -20.18 -3.40 -13.48
CA ASP A 95 -20.78 -3.29 -12.15
C ASP A 95 -19.76 -3.16 -11.01
N ALA A 96 -18.47 -3.01 -11.33
CA ALA A 96 -17.42 -2.89 -10.32
C ALA A 96 -17.60 -1.63 -9.46
N ASP A 97 -17.39 -1.77 -8.16
CA ASP A 97 -17.32 -0.63 -7.23
C ASP A 97 -16.06 0.20 -7.51
N LEU A 98 -16.21 1.28 -8.28
CA LEU A 98 -15.11 2.14 -8.70
C LEU A 98 -14.48 2.89 -7.52
N ASP A 99 -15.23 3.17 -6.44
CA ASP A 99 -14.66 3.81 -5.26
C ASP A 99 -13.70 2.86 -4.55
N ARG A 100 -14.11 1.61 -4.33
CA ARG A 100 -13.23 0.60 -3.73
C ARG A 100 -12.06 0.24 -4.63
N ALA A 101 -12.29 0.19 -5.94
CA ALA A 101 -11.22 -0.07 -6.90
C ALA A 101 -10.14 1.03 -6.90
N ALA A 102 -10.48 2.30 -6.57
CA ALA A 102 -9.50 3.38 -6.43
C ALA A 102 -8.58 3.25 -5.18
N ALA A 103 -8.75 2.19 -4.37
CA ALA A 103 -7.89 1.87 -3.24
C ALA A 103 -6.99 0.63 -3.49
N LEU A 104 -7.01 0.06 -4.70
CA LEU A 104 -6.32 -1.19 -5.03
C LEU A 104 -4.80 -1.07 -5.02
N SER A 105 -4.21 0.12 -5.19
CA SER A 105 -2.76 0.29 -5.07
C SER A 105 -2.20 -0.18 -3.73
N ASN A 106 -2.96 -0.02 -2.64
CA ASN A 106 -2.56 -0.53 -1.32
C ASN A 106 -2.40 -2.06 -1.33
N TYR A 107 -3.27 -2.77 -2.06
CA TYR A 107 -3.20 -4.23 -2.23
C TYR A 107 -2.10 -4.64 -3.19
N VAL A 108 -1.82 -3.85 -4.23
CA VAL A 108 -0.68 -4.08 -5.12
C VAL A 108 0.62 -3.99 -4.34
N VAL A 109 0.78 -2.96 -3.48
CA VAL A 109 1.93 -2.86 -2.56
C VAL A 109 1.98 -4.06 -1.61
N ALA A 110 0.86 -4.42 -0.98
CA ALA A 110 0.80 -5.57 -0.06
C ALA A 110 1.12 -6.89 -0.76
N SER A 111 0.66 -7.10 -2.02
CA SER A 111 1.02 -8.26 -2.82
C SER A 111 2.52 -8.27 -3.14
N GLY A 112 3.10 -7.12 -3.53
CA GLY A 112 4.54 -7.00 -3.74
C GLY A 112 5.36 -7.35 -2.50
N LEU A 113 4.92 -6.87 -1.32
CA LEU A 113 5.54 -7.21 -0.04
C LEU A 113 5.50 -8.71 0.25
N MET A 114 4.35 -9.36 0.06
CA MET A 114 4.17 -10.77 0.38
C MET A 114 4.82 -11.68 -0.66
N ASP A 115 4.62 -11.42 -1.94
CA ASP A 115 5.02 -12.34 -3.01
C ASP A 115 6.53 -12.23 -3.34
N TYR A 116 7.11 -11.03 -3.16
CA TYR A 116 8.50 -10.75 -3.52
C TYR A 116 9.34 -10.23 -2.34
N GLY A 117 8.81 -9.31 -1.57
CA GLY A 117 9.48 -8.80 -0.37
C GLY A 117 9.74 -9.90 0.65
N ALA A 118 8.75 -10.74 0.91
CA ALA A 118 8.85 -11.88 1.81
C ALA A 118 9.31 -13.18 1.13
N ARG A 119 9.85 -13.12 -0.09
CA ARG A 119 10.26 -14.31 -0.85
C ARG A 119 11.13 -15.24 -0.02
N GLY A 120 10.73 -16.51 0.00
CA GLY A 120 11.37 -17.58 0.79
C GLY A 120 10.79 -17.73 2.21
N ILE A 121 9.81 -16.89 2.58
CA ILE A 121 9.09 -17.00 3.85
C ILE A 121 7.63 -17.40 3.54
N GLU A 122 7.19 -18.51 4.12
CA GLU A 122 5.78 -18.91 4.19
C GLU A 122 5.26 -18.62 5.61
N PRO A 123 4.71 -17.43 5.86
CA PRO A 123 4.45 -17.00 7.23
C PRO A 123 3.25 -17.74 7.81
N LYS A 124 3.47 -18.47 8.92
CA LYS A 124 2.39 -18.98 9.77
C LYS A 124 1.86 -17.88 10.69
N THR A 125 2.73 -16.96 11.09
CA THR A 125 2.39 -15.80 11.91
C THR A 125 2.98 -14.54 11.29
N MET A 126 2.12 -13.55 11.06
CA MET A 126 2.50 -12.21 10.57
C MET A 126 2.22 -11.15 11.62
N VAL A 127 3.16 -10.22 11.81
CA VAL A 127 2.96 -8.99 12.58
C VAL A 127 2.98 -7.80 11.62
N ILE A 128 2.03 -6.88 11.77
CA ILE A 128 1.87 -5.74 10.86
C ILE A 128 1.84 -4.46 11.69
N HIS A 129 2.84 -3.59 11.51
CA HIS A 129 2.82 -2.23 12.04
C HIS A 129 1.84 -1.35 11.26
N GLY A 130 1.13 -0.45 11.95
CA GLY A 130 0.15 0.43 11.33
C GLY A 130 -0.99 -0.30 10.63
N ALA A 131 -1.46 -1.38 11.25
CA ALA A 131 -2.40 -2.34 10.69
C ALA A 131 -3.77 -1.75 10.29
N ALA A 132 -4.14 -0.58 10.81
CA ALA A 132 -5.37 0.12 10.43
C ALA A 132 -5.19 1.08 9.23
N GLY A 133 -3.98 1.25 8.71
CA GLY A 133 -3.71 2.03 7.50
C GLY A 133 -4.03 1.27 6.22
N GLY A 134 -3.97 1.97 5.07
CA GLY A 134 -4.35 1.38 3.79
C GLY A 134 -3.57 0.11 3.43
N VAL A 135 -2.24 0.13 3.46
CA VAL A 135 -1.42 -1.07 3.20
C VAL A 135 -1.56 -2.09 4.34
N GLY A 136 -1.71 -1.62 5.61
CA GLY A 136 -1.88 -2.49 6.75
C GLY A 136 -3.15 -3.34 6.66
N THR A 137 -4.28 -2.75 6.29
CA THR A 137 -5.55 -3.48 6.09
C THR A 137 -5.47 -4.47 4.92
N ALA A 138 -4.79 -4.09 3.83
CA ALA A 138 -4.53 -4.99 2.70
C ALA A 138 -3.66 -6.19 3.11
N LEU A 139 -2.59 -5.97 3.91
CA LEU A 139 -1.76 -7.04 4.45
C LEU A 139 -2.53 -7.98 5.38
N ILE A 140 -3.46 -7.45 6.19
CA ILE A 140 -4.35 -8.30 7.01
C ILE A 140 -5.13 -9.26 6.12
N GLU A 141 -5.80 -8.73 5.10
CA GLU A 141 -6.65 -9.57 4.24
C GLU A 141 -5.82 -10.57 3.43
N LEU A 142 -4.74 -10.14 2.78
CA LEU A 142 -3.89 -11.04 2.00
C LEU A 142 -3.19 -12.08 2.87
N GLY A 143 -2.74 -11.70 4.08
CA GLY A 143 -2.13 -12.63 5.03
C GLY A 143 -3.11 -13.71 5.49
N ARG A 144 -4.35 -13.31 5.78
CA ARG A 144 -5.42 -14.27 6.12
C ARG A 144 -5.80 -15.18 4.95
N LEU A 145 -5.87 -14.64 3.74
CA LEU A 145 -6.10 -15.45 2.54
C LEU A 145 -4.98 -16.47 2.30
N ALA A 146 -3.75 -16.15 2.70
CA ALA A 146 -2.61 -17.05 2.69
C ALA A 146 -2.59 -18.03 3.87
N GLY A 147 -3.57 -17.98 4.78
CA GLY A 147 -3.68 -18.88 5.94
C GLY A 147 -2.84 -18.47 7.15
N ALA A 148 -2.22 -17.29 7.15
CA ALA A 148 -1.42 -16.82 8.28
C ALA A 148 -2.29 -16.36 9.46
N LYS A 149 -1.80 -16.58 10.68
CA LYS A 149 -2.25 -15.89 11.88
C LYS A 149 -1.73 -14.46 11.83
N VAL A 150 -2.63 -13.49 11.72
CA VAL A 150 -2.25 -12.07 11.58
C VAL A 150 -2.42 -11.35 12.91
N ILE A 151 -1.38 -10.62 13.33
CA ILE A 151 -1.34 -9.74 14.49
C ILE A 151 -1.11 -8.33 14.00
N GLY A 152 -2.06 -7.43 14.24
CA GLY A 152 -2.00 -6.04 13.81
C GLY A 152 -1.71 -5.10 14.96
N ILE A 153 -0.71 -4.24 14.80
CA ILE A 153 -0.35 -3.21 15.78
C ILE A 153 -1.00 -1.89 15.37
N ALA A 154 -1.71 -1.28 16.32
CA ALA A 154 -2.35 0.02 16.14
C ALA A 154 -2.19 0.88 17.40
N SER A 155 -2.45 2.19 17.32
CA SER A 155 -2.15 3.15 18.40
C SER A 155 -3.39 3.69 19.12
N SER A 156 -4.58 3.18 18.82
CA SER A 156 -5.82 3.58 19.50
C SER A 156 -6.82 2.44 19.54
N GLU A 157 -7.78 2.50 20.47
CA GLU A 157 -8.87 1.51 20.60
C GLU A 157 -9.70 1.40 19.32
N GLU A 158 -10.04 2.53 18.69
CA GLU A 158 -10.79 2.56 17.45
C GLU A 158 -10.08 1.78 16.33
N LYS A 159 -8.76 2.04 16.18
CA LYS A 159 -7.93 1.33 15.20
C LYS A 159 -7.77 -0.16 15.53
N CYS A 160 -7.66 -0.51 16.80
CA CYS A 160 -7.63 -1.90 17.25
C CYS A 160 -8.96 -2.62 16.97
N ALA A 161 -10.09 -1.96 17.22
CA ALA A 161 -11.41 -2.51 16.90
C ALA A 161 -11.54 -2.80 15.39
N LEU A 162 -11.03 -1.90 14.54
CA LEU A 162 -10.98 -2.14 13.09
C LEU A 162 -10.12 -3.34 12.73
N VAL A 163 -8.90 -3.43 13.29
CA VAL A 163 -7.99 -4.57 13.05
C VAL A 163 -8.69 -5.89 13.41
N THR A 164 -9.38 -5.92 14.56
CA THR A 164 -10.15 -7.10 14.99
C THR A 164 -11.32 -7.39 14.04
N LYS A 165 -12.06 -6.36 13.63
CA LYS A 165 -13.15 -6.50 12.66
C LYS A 165 -12.66 -7.08 11.32
N ARG A 166 -11.42 -6.77 10.92
CA ARG A 166 -10.76 -7.33 9.73
C ARG A 166 -10.21 -8.75 9.94
N GLY A 167 -10.40 -9.31 11.14
CA GLY A 167 -10.07 -10.68 11.49
C GLY A 167 -8.61 -10.93 11.86
N ALA A 168 -7.88 -9.89 12.29
CA ALA A 168 -6.56 -10.00 12.89
C ALA A 168 -6.63 -9.83 14.41
N LEU A 169 -5.64 -10.33 15.15
CA LEU A 169 -5.47 -10.03 16.56
C LEU A 169 -4.87 -8.63 16.69
N ALA A 170 -5.48 -7.77 17.50
CA ALA A 170 -5.03 -6.40 17.67
C ALA A 170 -4.13 -6.24 18.90
N ILE A 171 -3.10 -5.38 18.76
CA ILE A 171 -2.26 -4.91 19.86
C ILE A 171 -2.33 -3.39 19.89
N ASN A 172 -2.70 -2.81 21.05
CA ASN A 172 -2.69 -1.37 21.24
C ASN A 172 -1.32 -0.92 21.76
N SER A 173 -0.47 -0.42 20.86
CA SER A 173 0.90 0.00 21.20
C SER A 173 0.99 1.17 22.19
N SER A 174 -0.11 1.89 22.43
CA SER A 174 -0.15 2.97 23.43
C SER A 174 -0.47 2.47 24.85
N LYS A 175 -0.91 1.22 25.00
CA LYS A 175 -1.38 0.67 26.28
C LYS A 175 -0.61 -0.54 26.77
N GLU A 176 0.07 -1.26 25.88
CA GLU A 176 0.74 -2.51 26.20
C GLU A 176 2.08 -2.67 25.50
N SER A 177 2.94 -3.53 26.05
CA SER A 177 4.20 -3.90 25.41
C SER A 177 3.93 -4.75 24.17
N VAL A 178 4.29 -4.22 22.99
CA VAL A 178 4.12 -4.92 21.72
C VAL A 178 4.84 -6.27 21.74
N ALA A 179 6.13 -6.29 22.13
CA ALA A 179 6.92 -7.52 22.18
C ALA A 179 6.36 -8.54 23.17
N GLY A 180 5.98 -8.08 24.37
CA GLY A 180 5.37 -8.94 25.38
C GLY A 180 4.07 -9.57 24.89
N ARG A 181 3.24 -8.78 24.19
CA ARG A 181 1.96 -9.27 23.66
C ARG A 181 2.14 -10.21 22.48
N VAL A 182 3.05 -9.92 21.53
CA VAL A 182 3.40 -10.84 20.44
C VAL A 182 3.91 -12.17 21.00
N ASN A 183 4.81 -12.13 22.00
CA ASN A 183 5.31 -13.32 22.67
C ASN A 183 4.17 -14.16 23.27
N GLN A 184 3.26 -13.53 24.00
CA GLN A 184 2.08 -14.20 24.56
C GLN A 184 1.20 -14.82 23.47
N LEU A 185 0.89 -14.06 22.40
CA LEU A 185 0.01 -14.50 21.32
C LEU A 185 0.62 -15.63 20.48
N THR A 186 1.94 -15.75 20.46
CA THR A 186 2.67 -16.78 19.69
C THR A 186 3.16 -17.95 20.56
N GLY A 187 2.87 -17.95 21.86
CA GLY A 187 3.37 -18.95 22.79
C GLY A 187 4.89 -18.97 22.90
N GLY A 188 5.54 -17.81 22.76
CA GLY A 188 7.00 -17.66 22.82
C GLY A 188 7.72 -17.92 21.49
N ARG A 189 7.04 -18.43 20.45
CA ARG A 189 7.69 -18.74 19.17
C ARG A 189 8.12 -17.50 18.41
N GLY A 190 7.31 -16.44 18.40
CA GLY A 190 7.51 -15.23 17.59
C GLY A 190 6.85 -15.29 16.22
N ALA A 191 7.10 -14.26 15.39
CA ALA A 191 6.53 -14.05 14.06
C ALA A 191 7.49 -14.48 12.96
N ASP A 192 6.97 -15.13 11.91
CA ASP A 192 7.76 -15.50 10.73
C ASP A 192 8.02 -14.28 9.84
N LEU A 193 7.06 -13.34 9.81
CA LEU A 193 7.15 -12.12 9.02
C LEU A 193 6.63 -10.93 9.84
N ILE A 194 7.42 -9.88 9.90
CA ILE A 194 7.02 -8.59 10.46
C ILE A 194 7.06 -7.55 9.36
N CYS A 195 5.91 -6.99 8.99
CA CYS A 195 5.81 -5.91 8.00
C CYS A 195 5.87 -4.56 8.72
N ASN A 196 6.94 -3.81 8.48
CA ASN A 196 7.25 -2.58 9.18
C ASN A 196 7.46 -1.40 8.21
N HIS A 197 6.60 -0.38 8.30
CA HIS A 197 6.72 0.88 7.56
C HIS A 197 7.22 2.04 8.44
N LEU A 198 7.38 1.79 9.73
CA LEU A 198 7.82 2.81 10.69
C LEU A 198 9.34 2.99 10.63
N ALA A 199 10.08 1.89 10.58
CA ALA A 199 11.52 1.89 10.76
C ALA A 199 11.95 2.51 12.12
N GLY A 200 13.03 3.31 12.14
CA GLY A 200 13.51 3.92 13.38
C GLY A 200 13.81 2.87 14.46
N ASN A 201 13.59 3.24 15.71
CA ASN A 201 13.89 2.40 16.86
C ASN A 201 12.97 1.17 17.00
N SER A 202 11.90 1.03 16.19
CA SER A 202 11.04 -0.16 16.22
C SER A 202 11.75 -1.43 15.76
N PHE A 203 12.80 -1.33 14.94
CA PHE A 203 13.53 -2.51 14.47
C PHE A 203 14.17 -3.32 15.57
N ALA A 204 14.70 -2.68 16.62
CA ALA A 204 15.27 -3.39 17.74
C ALA A 204 14.22 -4.28 18.44
N THR A 205 13.03 -3.73 18.65
CA THR A 205 11.90 -4.48 19.20
C THR A 205 11.46 -5.60 18.27
N ASP A 206 11.40 -5.33 16.96
CA ASP A 206 10.98 -6.32 15.97
C ASP A 206 11.90 -7.55 15.96
N MET A 207 13.21 -7.36 16.09
CA MET A 207 14.16 -8.49 16.14
C MET A 207 13.86 -9.44 17.29
N THR A 208 13.44 -8.94 18.47
CA THR A 208 13.10 -9.76 19.62
C THR A 208 11.79 -10.54 19.44
N MET A 209 10.96 -10.13 18.49
CA MET A 209 9.65 -10.75 18.21
C MET A 209 9.70 -11.80 17.10
N LEU A 210 10.83 -11.96 16.41
CA LEU A 210 10.95 -12.92 15.32
C LEU A 210 10.93 -14.38 15.81
N ALA A 211 10.29 -15.22 15.02
CA ALA A 211 10.49 -16.67 15.10
C ALA A 211 11.88 -17.03 14.56
N PRO A 212 12.39 -18.25 14.84
CA PRO A 212 13.58 -18.75 14.14
C PRO A 212 13.43 -18.62 12.61
N PHE A 213 14.48 -18.04 11.96
CA PHE A 213 14.51 -17.71 10.51
C PHE A 213 13.49 -16.66 10.09
N GLY A 214 12.94 -15.89 11.01
CA GLY A 214 11.98 -14.84 10.74
C GLY A 214 12.59 -13.63 10.01
N LEU A 215 11.73 -12.89 9.34
CA LEU A 215 12.07 -11.73 8.51
C LEU A 215 11.35 -10.48 9.02
N VAL A 216 12.09 -9.40 9.26
CA VAL A 216 11.55 -8.05 9.29
C VAL A 216 11.60 -7.46 7.89
N LEU A 217 10.46 -7.13 7.33
CA LEU A 217 10.32 -6.53 6.01
C LEU A 217 9.99 -5.05 6.16
N SER A 218 10.99 -4.20 5.91
CA SER A 218 10.86 -2.75 5.97
C SER A 218 10.40 -2.21 4.63
N TYR A 219 9.31 -1.43 4.61
CA TYR A 219 8.79 -0.81 3.38
C TYR A 219 8.48 0.69 3.52
N GLY A 220 8.96 1.30 4.56
CA GLY A 220 8.84 2.72 4.83
C GLY A 220 9.78 3.17 5.93
N VAL A 221 9.84 4.48 6.13
CA VAL A 221 10.72 5.13 7.12
C VAL A 221 9.95 6.24 7.88
N LEU A 222 8.69 5.99 8.19
CA LEU A 222 7.80 7.00 8.80
C LEU A 222 8.31 7.49 10.17
N GLY A 223 9.01 6.64 10.92
CA GLY A 223 9.65 6.95 12.20
C GLY A 223 11.12 7.38 12.08
N GLY A 224 11.61 7.60 10.86
CA GLY A 224 13.00 7.95 10.60
C GLY A 224 13.92 6.73 10.42
N LEU A 225 15.21 6.99 10.31
CA LEU A 225 16.23 5.95 10.26
C LEU A 225 16.51 5.46 11.69
N PRO A 226 16.94 4.20 11.88
CA PRO A 226 17.32 3.69 13.19
C PRO A 226 18.58 4.38 13.70
N GLU A 227 18.57 4.77 14.97
CA GLU A 227 19.74 5.33 15.65
C GLU A 227 20.64 4.23 16.22
N GLN A 228 20.09 3.03 16.37
CA GLN A 228 20.78 1.88 16.95
C GLN A 228 21.57 1.12 15.91
N ASP A 229 22.67 0.51 16.33
CA ASP A 229 23.45 -0.44 15.53
C ASP A 229 22.60 -1.70 15.27
N LEU A 230 22.01 -1.76 14.08
CA LEU A 230 21.16 -2.88 13.68
C LEU A 230 21.91 -4.20 13.61
N PHE A 231 23.18 -4.17 13.19
CA PHE A 231 23.98 -5.40 13.14
C PHE A 231 24.23 -5.95 14.55
N ARG A 232 24.53 -5.09 15.50
CA ARG A 232 24.65 -5.48 16.91
C ARG A 232 23.34 -6.06 17.45
N THR A 233 22.22 -5.42 17.11
CA THR A 233 20.89 -5.90 17.52
C THR A 233 20.58 -7.29 16.92
N MET A 234 20.88 -7.50 15.63
CA MET A 234 20.72 -8.81 15.01
C MET A 234 21.66 -9.87 15.62
N ARG A 235 22.89 -9.47 15.98
CA ARG A 235 23.85 -10.37 16.65
C ARG A 235 23.40 -10.78 18.04
N SER A 236 22.69 -9.93 18.79
CA SER A 236 22.12 -10.32 20.11
C SER A 236 21.00 -11.37 20.00
N GLU A 237 20.35 -11.47 18.84
CA GLU A 237 19.29 -12.44 18.57
C GLU A 237 19.73 -13.55 17.59
N VAL A 238 21.04 -13.79 17.47
CA VAL A 238 21.63 -14.68 16.45
C VAL A 238 21.10 -16.12 16.49
N GLU A 239 20.68 -16.60 17.64
CA GLU A 239 20.08 -17.94 17.78
C GLU A 239 18.76 -18.08 16.99
N ARG A 240 18.07 -16.96 16.70
CA ARG A 240 16.87 -16.92 15.88
C ARG A 240 17.18 -16.82 14.38
N CYS A 241 18.45 -16.61 14.01
CA CYS A 241 18.85 -16.34 12.62
C CYS A 241 17.98 -15.26 11.95
N PRO A 242 17.90 -14.04 12.54
CA PRO A 242 16.99 -12.99 12.06
C PRO A 242 17.42 -12.44 10.72
N ALA A 243 16.45 -12.05 9.90
CA ALA A 243 16.70 -11.33 8.65
C ALA A 243 16.00 -9.97 8.65
N LEU A 244 16.65 -8.99 8.02
CA LEU A 244 16.07 -7.68 7.69
C LEU A 244 16.17 -7.46 6.19
N ARG A 245 15.06 -7.12 5.55
CA ARG A 245 15.00 -6.79 4.13
C ARG A 245 14.27 -5.47 3.95
N CYS A 246 14.84 -4.57 3.15
CA CYS A 246 14.16 -3.39 2.67
C CYS A 246 13.48 -3.69 1.34
N PHE A 247 12.25 -3.21 1.18
CA PHE A 247 11.46 -3.36 -0.03
C PHE A 247 10.82 -2.03 -0.42
N THR A 248 10.78 -1.78 -1.71
CA THR A 248 10.03 -0.69 -2.34
C THR A 248 9.43 -1.18 -3.65
N MET A 249 8.34 -0.57 -4.12
CA MET A 249 7.79 -0.87 -5.45
C MET A 249 8.78 -0.54 -6.58
N HIS A 250 9.74 0.37 -6.34
CA HIS A 250 10.84 0.64 -7.26
C HIS A 250 11.81 -0.54 -7.44
N SER A 251 11.74 -1.57 -6.58
CA SER A 251 12.45 -2.84 -6.83
C SER A 251 12.01 -3.52 -8.14
N PHE A 252 10.84 -3.14 -8.68
CA PHE A 252 10.29 -3.68 -9.92
C PHE A 252 10.61 -2.84 -11.17
N ASP A 253 11.33 -1.72 -11.05
CA ASP A 253 11.54 -0.80 -12.17
C ASP A 253 12.31 -1.44 -13.34
N HIS A 254 13.16 -2.43 -13.04
CA HIS A 254 13.86 -3.23 -14.04
C HIS A 254 13.14 -4.53 -14.42
N GLN A 255 12.00 -4.83 -13.79
CA GLN A 255 11.19 -6.03 -14.00
C GLN A 255 9.70 -5.67 -13.85
N PRO A 256 9.16 -4.79 -14.71
CA PRO A 256 7.78 -4.28 -14.56
C PRO A 256 6.72 -5.39 -14.62
N GLU A 257 7.04 -6.51 -15.29
CA GLU A 257 6.13 -7.67 -15.35
C GLU A 257 5.84 -8.27 -13.97
N LEU A 258 6.72 -8.11 -12.99
CA LEU A 258 6.47 -8.59 -11.62
C LEU A 258 5.42 -7.71 -10.93
N ARG A 259 5.45 -6.43 -11.20
CA ARG A 259 4.47 -5.46 -10.72
C ARG A 259 3.11 -5.68 -11.36
N ASP A 260 3.10 -5.97 -12.68
CA ASP A 260 1.88 -6.32 -13.41
C ASP A 260 1.24 -7.59 -12.83
N ARG A 261 2.03 -8.62 -12.51
CA ARG A 261 1.54 -9.83 -11.84
C ARG A 261 0.87 -9.53 -10.49
N CYS A 262 1.43 -8.60 -9.69
CA CYS A 262 0.80 -8.16 -8.44
C CYS A 262 -0.54 -7.47 -8.74
N THR A 263 -0.57 -6.58 -9.72
CA THR A 263 -1.78 -5.86 -10.12
C THR A 263 -2.86 -6.82 -10.61
N ASP A 264 -2.52 -7.74 -11.50
CA ASP A 264 -3.46 -8.74 -12.03
C ASP A 264 -3.99 -9.69 -10.94
N LYS A 265 -3.14 -10.10 -10.00
CA LYS A 265 -3.57 -10.88 -8.83
C LYS A 265 -4.60 -10.12 -8.01
N VAL A 266 -4.33 -8.85 -7.71
CA VAL A 266 -5.21 -7.99 -6.91
C VAL A 266 -6.55 -7.78 -7.62
N LEU A 267 -6.53 -7.48 -8.93
CA LEU A 267 -7.75 -7.31 -9.71
C LEU A 267 -8.61 -8.59 -9.73
N ARG A 268 -7.97 -9.76 -9.89
CA ARG A 268 -8.71 -11.05 -9.80
C ARG A 268 -9.33 -11.27 -8.41
N LEU A 269 -8.60 -10.96 -7.33
CA LEU A 269 -9.13 -11.09 -5.97
C LEU A 269 -10.28 -10.11 -5.73
N PHE A 270 -10.18 -8.89 -6.25
CA PHE A 270 -11.23 -7.88 -6.14
C PHE A 270 -12.48 -8.30 -6.91
N ALA A 271 -12.34 -8.70 -8.18
CA ALA A 271 -13.45 -9.18 -9.00
C ALA A 271 -14.14 -10.42 -8.41
N ALA A 272 -13.38 -11.28 -7.70
CA ALA A 272 -13.92 -12.44 -7.00
C ALA A 272 -14.53 -12.13 -5.61
N GLY A 273 -14.56 -10.85 -5.18
CA GLY A 273 -15.04 -10.44 -3.85
C GLY A 273 -14.21 -11.02 -2.68
N LYS A 274 -12.94 -11.37 -2.94
CA LYS A 274 -12.04 -11.95 -1.92
C LYS A 274 -11.34 -10.90 -1.08
N ILE A 275 -11.29 -9.66 -1.54
CA ILE A 275 -10.75 -8.51 -0.84
C ILE A 275 -11.77 -7.37 -0.84
N ASP A 276 -11.73 -6.59 0.24
CA ASP A 276 -12.69 -5.50 0.50
C ASP A 276 -11.91 -4.22 0.86
N PRO A 277 -11.45 -3.43 -0.15
CA PRO A 277 -10.67 -2.23 0.08
C PRO A 277 -11.36 -1.25 1.01
N LEU A 278 -10.69 -0.89 2.10
CA LEU A 278 -11.24 0.02 3.09
C LEU A 278 -11.10 1.46 2.63
N LEU A 279 -12.24 2.14 2.50
CA LEU A 279 -12.29 3.57 2.20
C LEU A 279 -12.25 4.38 3.50
N GLY A 280 -11.52 5.48 3.44
CA GLY A 280 -11.49 6.55 4.41
C GLY A 280 -12.34 7.74 3.95
N PRO A 281 -11.96 8.98 4.30
CA PRO A 281 -12.64 10.17 3.83
C PRO A 281 -12.67 10.27 2.30
N ILE A 282 -13.81 10.70 1.76
CA ILE A 282 -13.98 11.03 0.34
C ILE A 282 -14.17 12.54 0.28
N LEU A 283 -13.31 13.23 -0.46
CA LEU A 283 -13.26 14.69 -0.55
C LEU A 283 -13.41 15.13 -2.01
N PRO A 284 -13.95 16.33 -2.28
CA PRO A 284 -13.86 16.91 -3.62
C PRO A 284 -12.41 17.08 -4.07
N LEU A 285 -12.13 16.96 -5.38
CA LEU A 285 -10.79 17.13 -5.94
C LEU A 285 -10.16 18.48 -5.55
N GLY A 286 -10.97 19.54 -5.48
CA GLY A 286 -10.52 20.87 -5.03
C GLY A 286 -9.99 20.91 -3.60
N GLU A 287 -10.29 19.88 -2.78
CA GLU A 287 -9.83 19.77 -1.38
C GLU A 287 -8.59 18.86 -1.22
N ALA A 288 -7.84 18.59 -2.28
CA ALA A 288 -6.63 17.76 -2.24
C ALA A 288 -5.63 18.19 -1.14
N ALA A 289 -5.52 19.51 -0.88
CA ALA A 289 -4.70 20.01 0.23
C ALA A 289 -5.20 19.57 1.61
N ALA A 290 -6.52 19.45 1.80
CA ALA A 290 -7.12 18.92 3.03
C ALA A 290 -6.84 17.42 3.17
N ALA A 291 -6.94 16.66 2.08
CA ALA A 291 -6.60 15.24 2.05
C ALA A 291 -5.14 14.97 2.49
N HIS A 292 -4.19 15.78 2.00
CA HIS A 292 -2.79 15.70 2.41
C HIS A 292 -2.60 16.02 3.90
N ARG A 293 -3.27 17.05 4.42
CA ARG A 293 -3.21 17.37 5.87
C ARG A 293 -3.73 16.23 6.74
N LEU A 294 -4.80 15.55 6.32
CA LEU A 294 -5.33 14.38 7.03
C LEU A 294 -4.30 13.25 7.10
N LEU A 295 -3.57 12.99 6.00
CA LEU A 295 -2.49 11.99 6.00
C LEU A 295 -1.33 12.38 6.93
N GLU A 296 -0.94 13.66 6.95
CA GLU A 296 0.12 14.19 7.82
C GLU A 296 -0.21 13.99 9.30
N GLN A 297 -1.47 14.15 9.67
CA GLN A 297 -1.97 13.97 11.04
C GLN A 297 -2.04 12.51 11.48
N ARG A 298 -1.78 11.53 10.58
CA ARG A 298 -1.77 10.08 10.87
C ARG A 298 -3.09 9.55 11.47
N GLY A 299 -4.17 10.33 11.36
CA GLY A 299 -5.50 9.99 11.91
C GLY A 299 -6.35 9.11 10.99
N VAL A 300 -5.96 8.96 9.72
CA VAL A 300 -6.78 8.34 8.69
C VAL A 300 -6.84 6.82 8.85
N ILE A 301 -8.05 6.32 8.75
CA ILE A 301 -8.39 4.90 8.61
C ILE A 301 -8.80 4.68 7.14
N GLY A 302 -8.22 3.67 6.48
CA GLY A 302 -8.53 3.36 5.08
C GLY A 302 -7.85 4.30 4.07
N LYS A 303 -8.33 4.26 2.83
CA LYS A 303 -7.81 5.06 1.69
C LYS A 303 -8.61 6.35 1.55
N ILE A 304 -7.93 7.50 1.51
CA ILE A 304 -8.57 8.77 1.13
C ILE A 304 -8.80 8.77 -0.38
N LEU A 305 -9.98 9.20 -0.79
CA LEU A 305 -10.31 9.41 -2.20
C LEU A 305 -10.61 10.88 -2.48
N LEU A 306 -10.29 11.31 -3.69
CA LEU A 306 -10.73 12.57 -4.27
C LEU A 306 -11.76 12.28 -5.36
N LYS A 307 -12.85 13.07 -5.37
CA LYS A 307 -13.87 13.05 -6.43
C LYS A 307 -13.73 14.30 -7.28
N PRO A 308 -13.62 14.16 -8.61
CA PRO A 308 -13.65 15.29 -9.55
C PRO A 308 -14.95 16.06 -9.51
#